data_f3c5e1d5e494d8d6af0286aed9e0b212
#
_entry.id   f3c5e1d5e494d8d6af0286aed9e0b212
#
_cell.length_a   1.000
_cell.length_b   1.000
_cell.length_c   1.000
_cell.angle_alpha   90.00
_cell.angle_beta   90.00
_cell.angle_gamma   90.00
#
_symmetry.space_group_name_H-M   'P 1'
#
loop_
_entity.id
_entity.type
_entity.pdbx_description
1 polymer ?
#
loop_
_entity_poly.entity_id
_entity_poly.type
_entity_poly.pdbx_seq_one_letter_code
_entity_poly.pdbx_strand_id
1 'polypeptide(L)'
;VSAYVLGSVGTSGPSLGACATFFYNLRQAVNDIRNGLVKVAVVGVAECGVDPRIIDGYYTMGALASDAELLKLDADKGFTEPDHRRASRPFSSNCGFTISESSQFIVLFNDELALQLGAQIHGSVADVFINADGYKKSISSPGVGNYLTVAKAVAAAASIIGNKAIKTRSFVQSHGTSTPQNRVTESHILNETAKIFGIENWPVAAIKAYIGHSIGAASGDQLISSLGVWNDNILPGIATIDHIADDVHRSNLRLQKEHMEVEPGSLDVAILNAKGFGGNNASVALLSSQLSENMLKGRHGDKAWQAYLGRREQVQAAAAAYDDAACETGFNVHYQFGENVLDGGDLDLTRSGIGIKGWAEKVALDFESPYASWRQAIE
;
A
#
# COMPACT_ATOMS: atom_id res chain seq x y z
N VAL A 1 14.09 -9.42 10.66
CA VAL A 1 14.93 -9.96 9.57
C VAL A 1 15.41 -8.84 8.66
N SER A 2 14.52 -7.97 8.16
CA SER A 2 14.90 -6.89 7.22
C SER A 2 15.97 -5.94 7.80
N ALA A 3 15.81 -5.51 9.07
CA ALA A 3 16.80 -4.65 9.74
C ALA A 3 18.17 -5.32 9.83
N TYR A 4 18.18 -6.61 10.14
CA TYR A 4 19.41 -7.40 10.23
C TYR A 4 20.14 -7.51 8.88
N VAL A 5 19.41 -7.83 7.81
CA VAL A 5 19.97 -7.97 6.46
C VAL A 5 20.46 -6.63 5.90
N LEU A 6 19.78 -5.54 6.22
CA LEU A 6 20.16 -4.19 5.78
C LEU A 6 21.16 -3.48 6.70
N GLY A 7 21.56 -4.11 7.82
CA GLY A 7 22.43 -3.49 8.82
C GLY A 7 21.82 -2.26 9.49
N SER A 8 20.50 -2.11 9.48
CA SER A 8 19.81 -0.96 10.06
C SER A 8 19.71 -1.08 11.58
N VAL A 9 20.13 -0.05 12.30
CA VAL A 9 19.92 0.12 13.75
C VAL A 9 18.82 1.12 14.09
N GLY A 10 18.04 1.54 13.07
CA GLY A 10 16.93 2.45 13.25
C GLY A 10 15.72 1.81 13.93
N THR A 11 14.69 2.59 14.15
CA THR A 11 13.41 2.11 14.72
C THR A 11 12.85 0.97 13.90
N SER A 12 12.45 -0.12 14.54
CA SER A 12 11.86 -1.28 13.92
C SER A 12 10.66 -1.75 14.74
N GLY A 13 9.56 -2.05 14.09
CA GLY A 13 8.36 -2.58 14.72
C GLY A 13 7.21 -2.77 13.74
N PRO A 14 6.32 -3.75 13.97
CA PRO A 14 5.13 -3.95 13.16
C PRO A 14 3.95 -3.15 13.69
N SER A 15 3.09 -2.68 12.78
CA SER A 15 1.73 -2.29 13.06
C SER A 15 0.79 -3.30 12.40
N LEU A 16 -0.23 -3.78 13.11
CA LEU A 16 -1.15 -4.79 12.61
C LEU A 16 -2.54 -4.19 12.34
N GLY A 17 -3.09 -4.50 11.19
CA GLY A 17 -4.42 -4.05 10.75
C GLY A 17 -5.16 -5.15 9.96
N ALA A 18 -4.90 -6.43 10.28
CA ALA A 18 -5.40 -7.59 9.52
C ALA A 18 -5.09 -7.40 8.02
N CYS A 19 -6.08 -7.46 7.13
CA CYS A 19 -5.87 -7.30 5.67
C CYS A 19 -5.40 -5.90 5.25
N ALA A 20 -5.38 -4.92 6.15
CA ALA A 20 -4.86 -3.57 5.92
C ALA A 20 -3.45 -3.35 6.50
N THR A 21 -2.78 -4.41 6.98
CA THR A 21 -1.50 -4.34 7.71
C THR A 21 -0.43 -3.56 6.95
N PHE A 22 -0.26 -3.77 5.65
CA PHE A 22 0.75 -3.03 4.89
C PHE A 22 0.51 -1.51 4.95
N PHE A 23 -0.73 -1.04 4.86
CA PHE A 23 -1.04 0.40 4.97
C PHE A 23 -0.89 0.94 6.39
N TYR A 24 -1.06 0.12 7.42
CA TYR A 24 -0.74 0.50 8.80
C TYR A 24 0.77 0.74 8.98
N ASN A 25 1.61 -0.15 8.45
CA ASN A 25 3.06 0.03 8.44
C ASN A 25 3.47 1.23 7.58
N LEU A 26 2.82 1.42 6.42
CA LEU A 26 3.02 2.58 5.56
C LEU A 26 2.71 3.90 6.29
N ARG A 27 1.61 3.94 7.05
CA ARG A 27 1.24 5.11 7.87
C ARG A 27 2.33 5.46 8.88
N GLN A 28 2.87 4.45 9.57
CA GLN A 28 3.95 4.66 10.55
C GLN A 28 5.18 5.26 9.86
N ALA A 29 5.64 4.66 8.77
CA ALA A 29 6.80 5.12 8.03
C ALA A 29 6.63 6.56 7.47
N VAL A 30 5.46 6.88 6.92
CA VAL A 30 5.14 8.24 6.46
C VAL A 30 5.20 9.25 7.59
N ASN A 31 4.67 8.90 8.78
CA ASN A 31 4.73 9.78 9.95
C ASN A 31 6.17 9.97 10.44
N ASP A 32 6.96 8.92 10.50
CA ASP A 32 8.34 8.98 10.97
C ASP A 32 9.20 9.86 10.05
N ILE A 33 9.02 9.76 8.73
CA ILE A 33 9.68 10.64 7.76
C ILE A 33 9.21 12.10 7.90
N ARG A 34 7.89 12.33 8.00
CA ARG A 34 7.31 13.69 8.16
C ARG A 34 7.77 14.39 9.42
N ASN A 35 7.91 13.64 10.50
CA ASN A 35 8.37 14.16 11.78
C ASN A 35 9.90 14.28 11.86
N GLY A 36 10.62 13.93 10.80
CA GLY A 36 12.08 14.00 10.74
C GLY A 36 12.79 12.95 11.60
N LEU A 37 12.09 11.92 12.06
CA LEU A 37 12.68 10.84 12.87
C LEU A 37 13.59 9.95 12.04
N VAL A 38 13.24 9.74 10.77
CA VAL A 38 14.02 8.98 9.80
C VAL A 38 13.97 9.67 8.43
N LYS A 39 15.02 9.46 7.61
CA LYS A 39 15.07 9.93 6.21
C LYS A 39 14.71 8.82 5.21
N VAL A 40 14.86 7.58 5.64
CA VAL A 40 14.55 6.37 4.85
C VAL A 40 13.75 5.42 5.71
N ALA A 41 12.73 4.80 5.14
CA ALA A 41 11.98 3.73 5.80
C ALA A 41 11.71 2.59 4.82
N VAL A 42 11.97 1.37 5.25
CA VAL A 42 11.57 0.15 4.53
C VAL A 42 10.25 -0.33 5.10
N VAL A 43 9.23 -0.40 4.26
CA VAL A 43 7.90 -0.90 4.61
C VAL A 43 7.68 -2.21 3.90
N GLY A 44 7.34 -3.25 4.65
CA GLY A 44 7.11 -4.55 4.03
C GLY A 44 6.21 -5.46 4.84
N VAL A 45 5.58 -6.38 4.14
CA VAL A 45 4.84 -7.51 4.69
C VAL A 45 5.11 -8.72 3.80
N ALA A 46 5.42 -9.86 4.42
CA ALA A 46 5.45 -11.16 3.77
C ALA A 46 4.41 -12.04 4.47
N GLU A 47 3.53 -12.65 3.70
CA GLU A 47 2.43 -13.46 4.20
C GLU A 47 2.38 -14.79 3.44
N CYS A 48 2.46 -15.89 4.19
CA CYS A 48 2.34 -17.26 3.70
C CYS A 48 1.02 -17.85 4.23
N GLY A 49 -0.10 -17.37 3.69
CA GLY A 49 -1.45 -17.69 4.18
C GLY A 49 -1.99 -19.04 3.72
N VAL A 50 -1.34 -19.75 2.80
CA VAL A 50 -1.79 -21.05 2.31
C VAL A 50 -1.33 -22.17 3.26
N ASP A 51 -1.87 -22.13 4.47
CA ASP A 51 -1.65 -23.11 5.55
C ASP A 51 -2.99 -23.72 5.95
N PRO A 52 -3.07 -25.05 6.19
CA PRO A 52 -4.33 -25.71 6.53
C PRO A 52 -5.07 -25.09 7.71
N ARG A 53 -4.38 -24.61 8.73
CA ARG A 53 -4.99 -24.01 9.92
C ARG A 53 -5.60 -22.64 9.62
N ILE A 54 -4.95 -21.86 8.76
CA ILE A 54 -5.45 -20.56 8.31
C ILE A 54 -6.67 -20.76 7.40
N ILE A 55 -6.59 -21.69 6.47
CA ILE A 55 -7.69 -22.06 5.58
C ILE A 55 -8.90 -22.54 6.40
N ASP A 56 -8.70 -23.44 7.34
CA ASP A 56 -9.77 -23.97 8.22
C ASP A 56 -10.42 -22.84 9.05
N GLY A 57 -9.63 -21.92 9.57
CA GLY A 57 -10.14 -20.76 10.29
C GLY A 57 -11.04 -19.88 9.45
N TYR A 58 -10.63 -19.50 8.25
CA TYR A 58 -11.45 -18.68 7.33
C TYR A 58 -12.62 -19.46 6.75
N TYR A 59 -12.48 -20.79 6.53
CA TYR A 59 -13.58 -21.65 6.11
C TYR A 59 -14.69 -21.69 7.18
N THR A 60 -14.31 -21.91 8.43
CA THR A 60 -15.25 -21.91 9.56
C THR A 60 -15.98 -20.57 9.73
N MET A 61 -15.34 -19.46 9.37
CA MET A 61 -15.96 -18.13 9.36
C MET A 61 -16.88 -17.90 8.15
N GLY A 62 -16.99 -18.84 7.21
CA GLY A 62 -17.75 -18.68 5.98
C GLY A 62 -17.21 -17.59 5.06
N ALA A 63 -15.90 -17.34 5.10
CA ALA A 63 -15.27 -16.26 4.34
C ALA A 63 -14.66 -16.71 3.01
N LEU A 64 -14.46 -18.03 2.83
CA LEU A 64 -13.80 -18.59 1.65
C LEU A 64 -14.79 -19.01 0.56
N ALA A 65 -14.35 -18.84 -0.69
CA ALA A 65 -15.00 -19.44 -1.87
C ALA A 65 -14.64 -20.92 -1.94
N SER A 66 -15.35 -21.75 -1.15
CA SER A 66 -15.18 -23.21 -1.17
C SER A 66 -15.81 -23.83 -2.42
N ASP A 67 -15.37 -25.04 -2.76
CA ASP A 67 -15.90 -25.78 -3.93
C ASP A 67 -17.42 -25.93 -3.88
N ALA A 68 -17.96 -26.26 -2.71
CA ALA A 68 -19.40 -26.39 -2.52
C ALA A 68 -20.15 -25.06 -2.76
N GLU A 69 -19.62 -23.96 -2.27
CA GLU A 69 -20.23 -22.64 -2.48
C GLU A 69 -20.07 -22.14 -3.93
N LEU A 70 -18.94 -22.45 -4.59
CA LEU A 70 -18.77 -22.14 -6.02
C LEU A 70 -19.74 -22.93 -6.90
N LEU A 71 -19.90 -24.23 -6.66
CA LEU A 71 -20.88 -25.06 -7.37
C LEU A 71 -22.32 -24.57 -7.17
N LYS A 72 -22.66 -24.19 -5.94
CA LYS A 72 -23.96 -23.61 -5.62
C LYS A 72 -24.17 -22.26 -6.32
N LEU A 73 -23.14 -21.43 -6.36
CA LEU A 73 -23.19 -20.12 -7.02
C LEU A 73 -23.39 -20.23 -8.53
N ASP A 74 -22.77 -21.23 -9.16
CA ASP A 74 -22.84 -21.49 -10.61
C ASP A 74 -23.79 -22.64 -10.98
N ALA A 75 -24.75 -22.99 -10.11
CA ALA A 75 -25.67 -24.11 -10.31
C ALA A 75 -26.51 -24.00 -11.62
N ASP A 76 -26.85 -22.77 -12.01
CA ASP A 76 -27.59 -22.47 -13.25
C ASP A 76 -26.73 -22.70 -14.50
N LYS A 77 -25.40 -22.77 -14.38
CA LYS A 77 -24.48 -23.03 -15.51
C LYS A 77 -24.25 -24.51 -15.77
N GLY A 78 -24.77 -25.39 -14.92
CA GLY A 78 -24.68 -26.83 -15.07
C GLY A 78 -23.27 -27.41 -14.86
N PHE A 79 -22.41 -26.70 -14.13
CA PHE A 79 -21.08 -27.18 -13.80
C PHE A 79 -21.13 -28.35 -12.82
N THR A 80 -20.35 -29.41 -13.09
CA THR A 80 -20.15 -30.55 -12.18
C THR A 80 -18.90 -30.39 -11.29
N GLU A 81 -18.01 -29.48 -11.65
CA GLU A 81 -16.81 -29.11 -10.91
C GLU A 81 -16.71 -27.59 -10.81
N PRO A 82 -16.11 -27.06 -9.72
CA PRO A 82 -15.97 -25.60 -9.55
C PRO A 82 -14.99 -25.00 -10.53
N ASP A 83 -15.27 -23.84 -11.08
CA ASP A 83 -14.32 -23.06 -11.87
C ASP A 83 -13.42 -22.20 -10.93
N HIS A 84 -12.32 -22.78 -10.50
CA HIS A 84 -11.39 -22.11 -9.58
C HIS A 84 -10.73 -20.85 -10.16
N ARG A 85 -10.63 -20.71 -11.49
CA ARG A 85 -10.09 -19.49 -12.15
C ARG A 85 -11.01 -18.29 -11.96
N ARG A 86 -12.27 -18.54 -11.62
CA ARG A 86 -13.28 -17.53 -11.32
C ARG A 86 -13.73 -17.54 -9.86
N ALA A 87 -12.96 -18.12 -8.96
CA ALA A 87 -13.28 -18.16 -7.54
C ALA A 87 -13.29 -16.75 -6.92
N SER A 88 -12.32 -15.89 -7.28
CA SER A 88 -12.29 -14.49 -6.86
C SER A 88 -13.05 -13.60 -7.85
N ARG A 89 -14.24 -13.12 -7.46
CA ARG A 89 -15.18 -12.33 -8.30
C ARG A 89 -15.55 -11.01 -7.63
N PRO A 90 -14.63 -10.03 -7.52
CA PRO A 90 -14.96 -8.72 -6.96
C PRO A 90 -16.14 -8.07 -7.66
N PHE A 91 -17.08 -7.52 -6.90
CA PHE A 91 -18.29 -6.81 -7.37
C PHE A 91 -19.26 -7.60 -8.25
N SER A 92 -19.05 -8.90 -8.44
CA SER A 92 -19.99 -9.79 -9.09
C SER A 92 -20.74 -10.66 -8.07
N SER A 93 -21.64 -11.52 -8.53
CA SER A 93 -22.15 -12.60 -7.70
C SER A 93 -20.99 -13.47 -7.22
N ASN A 94 -20.82 -13.60 -5.92
CA ASN A 94 -19.67 -14.21 -5.29
C ASN A 94 -20.02 -14.87 -3.96
N CYS A 95 -19.15 -15.73 -3.44
CA CYS A 95 -19.41 -16.50 -2.23
C CYS A 95 -18.31 -16.47 -1.18
N GLY A 96 -17.18 -15.84 -1.47
CA GLY A 96 -16.04 -15.77 -0.56
C GLY A 96 -14.77 -15.32 -1.29
N PHE A 97 -13.66 -15.21 -0.57
CA PHE A 97 -12.37 -14.91 -1.16
C PHE A 97 -11.50 -16.16 -1.30
N THR A 98 -10.48 -16.08 -2.13
CA THR A 98 -9.45 -17.10 -2.33
C THR A 98 -8.19 -16.64 -1.61
N ILE A 99 -7.65 -17.45 -0.70
CA ILE A 99 -6.39 -17.15 0.00
C ILE A 99 -5.23 -17.27 -1.00
N SER A 100 -4.28 -16.36 -0.87
CA SER A 100 -3.00 -16.38 -1.60
C SER A 100 -1.84 -15.98 -0.69
N GLU A 101 -0.64 -16.04 -1.23
CA GLU A 101 0.59 -15.65 -0.57
C GLU A 101 1.22 -14.47 -1.33
N SER A 102 1.88 -13.60 -0.60
CA SER A 102 2.56 -12.45 -1.19
C SER A 102 3.65 -11.90 -0.25
N SER A 103 4.63 -11.26 -0.87
CA SER A 103 5.68 -10.54 -0.18
C SER A 103 5.90 -9.21 -0.90
N GLN A 104 5.57 -8.12 -0.23
CA GLN A 104 5.67 -6.77 -0.78
C GLN A 104 6.54 -5.90 0.08
N PHE A 105 7.50 -5.21 -0.54
CA PHE A 105 8.40 -4.27 0.11
C PHE A 105 8.55 -3.01 -0.71
N ILE A 106 8.54 -1.86 -0.05
CA ILE A 106 8.84 -0.56 -0.64
C ILE A 106 9.85 0.18 0.22
N VAL A 107 10.62 1.05 -0.39
CA VAL A 107 11.53 1.97 0.29
C VAL A 107 11.00 3.38 0.11
N LEU A 108 10.75 4.05 1.22
CA LEU A 108 10.37 5.47 1.27
C LEU A 108 11.60 6.32 1.60
N PHE A 109 11.72 7.43 0.92
CA PHE A 109 12.72 8.47 1.20
C PHE A 109 12.03 9.78 1.53
N ASN A 110 12.68 10.62 2.34
CA ASN A 110 12.34 12.03 2.29
C ASN A 110 12.81 12.61 0.94
N ASP A 111 12.19 13.69 0.52
CA ASP A 111 12.39 14.28 -0.80
C ASP A 111 13.84 14.75 -1.03
N GLU A 112 14.48 15.35 -0.04
CA GLU A 112 15.86 15.82 -0.14
C GLU A 112 16.84 14.66 -0.42
N LEU A 113 16.74 13.58 0.36
CA LEU A 113 17.61 12.42 0.19
C LEU A 113 17.34 11.68 -1.11
N ALA A 114 16.07 11.57 -1.53
CA ALA A 114 15.71 10.98 -2.82
C ALA A 114 16.42 11.71 -3.98
N LEU A 115 16.41 13.05 -3.96
CA LEU A 115 17.10 13.86 -4.96
C LEU A 115 18.63 13.76 -4.85
N GLN A 116 19.16 13.74 -3.63
CA GLN A 116 20.61 13.62 -3.39
C GLN A 116 21.19 12.29 -3.88
N LEU A 117 20.46 11.20 -3.73
CA LEU A 117 20.87 9.87 -4.16
C LEU A 117 20.56 9.57 -5.63
N GLY A 118 19.74 10.39 -6.29
CA GLY A 118 19.27 10.08 -7.64
C GLY A 118 18.29 8.90 -7.66
N ALA A 119 17.49 8.74 -6.61
CA ALA A 119 16.55 7.64 -6.48
C ALA A 119 15.56 7.60 -7.64
N GLN A 120 15.23 6.41 -8.14
CA GLN A 120 14.15 6.24 -9.09
C GLN A 120 12.80 6.43 -8.36
N ILE A 121 12.03 7.41 -8.79
CA ILE A 121 10.77 7.79 -8.16
C ILE A 121 9.62 7.09 -8.87
N HIS A 122 9.04 6.07 -8.24
CA HIS A 122 7.88 5.35 -8.77
C HIS A 122 6.55 6.05 -8.45
N GLY A 123 6.55 6.92 -7.44
CA GLY A 123 5.38 7.68 -6.99
C GLY A 123 5.65 8.30 -5.63
N SER A 124 4.64 8.93 -5.05
CA SER A 124 4.73 9.45 -3.68
C SER A 124 3.44 9.23 -2.90
N VAL A 125 3.57 9.06 -1.59
CA VAL A 125 2.44 8.89 -0.68
C VAL A 125 2.03 10.26 -0.15
N ALA A 126 0.88 10.77 -0.63
CA ALA A 126 0.34 12.03 -0.14
C ALA A 126 -0.11 11.91 1.32
N ASP A 127 -0.87 10.88 1.64
CA ASP A 127 -1.20 10.52 3.05
C ASP A 127 -1.79 9.12 3.15
N VAL A 128 -1.84 8.61 4.39
CA VAL A 128 -2.48 7.35 4.76
C VAL A 128 -3.45 7.61 5.90
N PHE A 129 -4.72 7.29 5.72
CA PHE A 129 -5.76 7.48 6.72
C PHE A 129 -6.19 6.14 7.30
N ILE A 130 -6.18 6.05 8.62
CA ILE A 130 -6.57 4.87 9.39
C ILE A 130 -7.71 5.25 10.31
N ASN A 131 -8.81 4.47 10.30
CA ASN A 131 -9.92 4.64 11.24
C ASN A 131 -10.52 3.28 11.63
N ALA A 132 -10.87 3.15 12.90
CA ALA A 132 -11.67 2.03 13.38
C ALA A 132 -13.15 2.20 12.98
N ASP A 133 -13.88 1.08 12.92
CA ASP A 133 -15.32 1.07 12.58
C ASP A 133 -16.25 1.48 13.73
N GLY A 134 -15.75 1.52 14.97
CA GLY A 134 -16.61 1.69 16.15
C GLY A 134 -17.44 0.43 16.46
N TYR A 135 -18.64 0.62 17.02
CA TYR A 135 -19.56 -0.48 17.33
C TYR A 135 -20.12 -1.11 16.06
N LYS A 136 -20.07 -2.43 15.97
CA LYS A 136 -20.61 -3.19 14.85
C LYS A 136 -21.13 -4.56 15.27
N LYS A 137 -21.93 -5.20 14.41
CA LYS A 137 -22.66 -6.45 14.73
C LYS A 137 -21.72 -7.65 14.94
N SER A 138 -20.63 -7.71 14.21
CA SER A 138 -19.64 -8.82 14.27
C SER A 138 -18.28 -8.35 13.78
N ILE A 139 -17.25 -9.19 13.95
CA ILE A 139 -15.88 -8.91 13.49
C ILE A 139 -15.83 -8.59 11.99
N SER A 140 -16.58 -9.32 11.18
CA SER A 140 -16.60 -9.19 9.73
C SER A 140 -17.60 -8.15 9.21
N SER A 141 -18.57 -7.71 10.04
CA SER A 141 -19.60 -6.75 9.60
C SER A 141 -19.01 -5.37 9.28
N PRO A 142 -19.62 -4.61 8.34
CA PRO A 142 -19.17 -3.27 8.01
C PRO A 142 -19.43 -2.27 9.14
N GLY A 143 -18.64 -1.21 9.16
CA GLY A 143 -18.80 -0.05 10.04
C GLY A 143 -18.54 1.25 9.28
N VAL A 144 -18.46 2.37 10.02
CA VAL A 144 -18.35 3.71 9.43
C VAL A 144 -16.91 4.16 9.15
N GLY A 145 -15.92 3.45 9.71
CA GLY A 145 -14.51 3.85 9.62
C GLY A 145 -13.98 3.95 8.19
N ASN A 146 -14.44 3.07 7.31
CA ASN A 146 -13.99 3.07 5.93
C ASN A 146 -14.55 4.25 5.11
N TYR A 147 -15.74 4.76 5.40
CA TYR A 147 -16.24 6.01 4.81
C TYR A 147 -15.29 7.17 5.13
N LEU A 148 -14.83 7.25 6.38
CA LEU A 148 -13.92 8.30 6.82
C LEU A 148 -12.56 8.21 6.12
N THR A 149 -11.98 7.01 6.00
CA THR A 149 -10.65 6.84 5.40
C THR A 149 -10.68 7.17 3.91
N VAL A 150 -11.67 6.67 3.16
CA VAL A 150 -11.78 6.92 1.72
C VAL A 150 -12.05 8.40 1.45
N ALA A 151 -13.00 9.02 2.15
CA ALA A 151 -13.30 10.44 1.96
C ALA A 151 -12.10 11.34 2.28
N LYS A 152 -11.35 11.03 3.36
CA LYS A 152 -10.13 11.76 3.70
C LYS A 152 -9.03 11.59 2.63
N ALA A 153 -8.86 10.40 2.09
CA ALA A 153 -7.88 10.15 1.03
C ALA A 153 -8.21 10.95 -0.24
N VAL A 154 -9.48 10.97 -0.65
CA VAL A 154 -9.92 11.79 -1.78
C VAL A 154 -9.75 13.29 -1.50
N ALA A 155 -10.11 13.75 -0.29
CA ALA A 155 -9.93 15.15 0.10
C ALA A 155 -8.46 15.57 0.09
N ALA A 156 -7.56 14.71 0.61
CA ALA A 156 -6.12 14.96 0.60
C ALA A 156 -5.59 15.05 -0.84
N ALA A 157 -5.97 14.13 -1.71
CA ALA A 157 -5.60 14.18 -3.12
C ALA A 157 -6.15 15.45 -3.81
N ALA A 158 -7.43 15.79 -3.59
CA ALA A 158 -8.04 16.99 -4.14
C ALA A 158 -7.36 18.29 -3.68
N SER A 159 -6.82 18.31 -2.45
CA SER A 159 -6.05 19.46 -1.95
C SER A 159 -4.71 19.68 -2.70
N ILE A 160 -4.19 18.61 -3.34
CA ILE A 160 -2.94 18.66 -4.11
C ILE A 160 -3.21 18.99 -5.58
N ILE A 161 -4.11 18.26 -6.24
CA ILE A 161 -4.35 18.40 -7.68
C ILE A 161 -5.56 19.28 -8.03
N GLY A 162 -6.33 19.68 -7.04
CA GLY A 162 -7.52 20.52 -7.18
C GLY A 162 -8.82 19.74 -7.43
N ASN A 163 -9.93 20.34 -7.03
CA ASN A 163 -11.27 19.73 -7.11
C ASN A 163 -11.75 19.41 -8.54
N LYS A 164 -11.17 20.04 -9.56
CA LYS A 164 -11.49 19.75 -10.96
C LYS A 164 -10.74 18.50 -11.43
N ALA A 165 -9.45 18.43 -11.14
CA ALA A 165 -8.59 17.35 -11.60
C ALA A 165 -8.92 16.01 -10.94
N ILE A 166 -9.26 15.99 -9.64
CA ILE A 166 -9.60 14.75 -8.95
C ILE A 166 -10.75 13.98 -9.62
N LYS A 167 -11.66 14.68 -10.31
CA LYS A 167 -12.81 14.09 -10.97
C LYS A 167 -12.46 13.23 -12.18
N THR A 168 -11.36 13.53 -12.86
CA THR A 168 -11.02 12.90 -14.14
C THR A 168 -9.64 12.28 -14.16
N ARG A 169 -8.79 12.59 -13.17
CA ARG A 169 -7.37 12.17 -13.11
C ARG A 169 -7.09 11.23 -11.94
N SER A 170 -8.13 10.54 -11.45
CA SER A 170 -8.00 9.57 -10.38
C SER A 170 -8.67 8.24 -10.70
N PHE A 171 -8.19 7.18 -10.05
CA PHE A 171 -8.83 5.87 -10.04
C PHE A 171 -8.81 5.27 -8.64
N VAL A 172 -9.57 4.20 -8.44
CA VAL A 172 -9.60 3.43 -7.19
C VAL A 172 -8.93 2.09 -7.38
N GLN A 173 -8.05 1.72 -6.47
CA GLN A 173 -7.65 0.35 -6.26
C GLN A 173 -8.40 -0.16 -5.03
N SER A 174 -9.46 -0.91 -5.28
CA SER A 174 -10.40 -1.32 -4.25
C SER A 174 -9.84 -2.42 -3.35
N HIS A 175 -10.39 -2.54 -2.14
CA HIS A 175 -10.19 -3.72 -1.31
C HIS A 175 -10.63 -4.98 -2.05
N GLY A 176 -11.77 -4.91 -2.74
CA GLY A 176 -12.16 -5.83 -3.80
C GLY A 176 -12.13 -7.30 -3.42
N THR A 177 -12.50 -7.65 -2.17
CA THR A 177 -12.67 -9.06 -1.80
C THR A 177 -13.91 -9.62 -2.48
N SER A 178 -13.85 -10.90 -2.82
CA SER A 178 -14.95 -11.63 -3.45
C SER A 178 -16.00 -12.11 -2.44
N THR A 179 -16.31 -11.29 -1.43
CA THR A 179 -17.35 -11.63 -0.42
C THR A 179 -18.64 -10.84 -0.67
N PRO A 180 -19.82 -11.45 -0.50
CA PRO A 180 -21.11 -10.80 -0.71
C PRO A 180 -21.24 -9.50 0.09
N GLN A 181 -20.78 -9.52 1.34
CA GLN A 181 -20.88 -8.36 2.23
C GLN A 181 -19.99 -7.20 1.78
N ASN A 182 -18.78 -7.50 1.28
CA ASN A 182 -17.86 -6.44 0.87
C ASN A 182 -18.32 -5.78 -0.43
N ARG A 183 -18.83 -6.55 -1.42
CA ARG A 183 -19.23 -5.95 -2.70
C ARG A 183 -20.29 -4.85 -2.51
N VAL A 184 -21.24 -5.06 -1.60
CA VAL A 184 -22.29 -4.08 -1.29
C VAL A 184 -21.72 -2.90 -0.52
N THR A 185 -20.99 -3.15 0.56
CA THR A 185 -20.52 -2.09 1.46
C THR A 185 -19.45 -1.23 0.83
N GLU A 186 -18.47 -1.84 0.15
CA GLU A 186 -17.41 -1.08 -0.50
C GLU A 186 -17.93 -0.27 -1.68
N SER A 187 -18.78 -0.86 -2.53
CA SER A 187 -19.37 -0.10 -3.63
C SER A 187 -20.19 1.08 -3.14
N HIS A 188 -20.95 0.93 -2.04
CA HIS A 188 -21.67 2.04 -1.43
C HIS A 188 -20.72 3.16 -0.96
N ILE A 189 -19.64 2.80 -0.24
CA ILE A 189 -18.64 3.76 0.23
C ILE A 189 -18.02 4.55 -0.94
N LEU A 190 -17.57 3.84 -1.96
CA LEU A 190 -16.95 4.45 -3.13
C LEU A 190 -17.93 5.31 -3.92
N ASN A 191 -19.15 4.82 -4.13
CA ASN A 191 -20.18 5.54 -4.87
C ASN A 191 -20.62 6.83 -4.17
N GLU A 192 -20.87 6.78 -2.85
CA GLU A 192 -21.23 7.98 -2.09
C GLU A 192 -20.07 8.96 -1.99
N THR A 193 -18.84 8.48 -1.85
CA THR A 193 -17.66 9.35 -1.92
C THR A 193 -17.54 10.00 -3.29
N ALA A 194 -17.67 9.25 -4.38
CA ALA A 194 -17.66 9.80 -5.73
C ALA A 194 -18.71 10.90 -5.90
N LYS A 195 -19.94 10.66 -5.42
CA LYS A 195 -21.03 11.61 -5.48
C LYS A 195 -20.75 12.93 -4.78
N ILE A 196 -20.22 12.91 -3.54
CA ILE A 196 -19.93 14.15 -2.79
C ILE A 196 -18.75 14.94 -3.37
N PHE A 197 -17.79 14.29 -4.04
CA PHE A 197 -16.69 14.96 -4.74
C PHE A 197 -17.02 15.28 -6.20
N GLY A 198 -18.20 14.90 -6.68
CA GLY A 198 -18.67 15.11 -8.06
C GLY A 198 -17.84 14.34 -9.08
N ILE A 199 -17.39 13.14 -8.72
CA ILE A 199 -16.68 12.22 -9.61
C ILE A 199 -17.72 11.35 -10.29
N GLU A 200 -17.71 11.31 -11.62
CA GLU A 200 -18.57 10.47 -12.43
C GLU A 200 -17.76 9.40 -13.16
N ASN A 201 -18.31 8.20 -13.30
CA ASN A 201 -17.64 7.07 -13.95
C ASN A 201 -16.23 6.79 -13.37
N TRP A 202 -16.08 6.86 -12.06
CA TRP A 202 -14.79 6.66 -11.38
C TRP A 202 -14.25 5.26 -11.66
N PRO A 203 -13.07 5.13 -12.31
CA PRO A 203 -12.52 3.82 -12.62
C PRO A 203 -12.13 3.07 -11.35
N VAL A 204 -12.54 1.79 -11.23
CA VAL A 204 -12.26 0.93 -10.08
C VAL A 204 -11.59 -0.35 -10.54
N ALA A 205 -10.37 -0.58 -10.08
CA ALA A 205 -9.62 -1.82 -10.23
C ALA A 205 -9.73 -2.68 -8.97
N ALA A 206 -9.56 -3.99 -9.12
CA ALA A 206 -9.60 -4.97 -8.04
C ALA A 206 -8.57 -6.07 -8.28
N ILE A 207 -7.33 -5.86 -7.83
CA ILE A 207 -6.20 -6.76 -8.09
C ILE A 207 -6.42 -8.18 -7.56
N LYS A 208 -7.25 -8.35 -6.53
CA LYS A 208 -7.57 -9.67 -5.99
C LYS A 208 -8.31 -10.60 -6.96
N ALA A 209 -8.84 -10.07 -8.06
CA ALA A 209 -9.33 -10.88 -9.16
C ALA A 209 -8.24 -11.76 -9.78
N TYR A 210 -6.97 -11.32 -9.74
CA TYR A 210 -5.83 -11.96 -10.37
C TYR A 210 -4.99 -12.79 -9.40
N ILE A 211 -4.75 -12.26 -8.22
CA ILE A 211 -3.79 -12.81 -7.26
C ILE A 211 -4.44 -13.40 -6.01
N GLY A 212 -5.75 -13.34 -5.87
CA GLY A 212 -6.44 -13.73 -4.63
C GLY A 212 -6.21 -12.73 -3.49
N HIS A 213 -6.40 -13.19 -2.26
CA HIS A 213 -6.27 -12.39 -1.05
C HIS A 213 -5.08 -12.85 -0.20
N SER A 214 -4.00 -12.11 -0.25
CA SER A 214 -2.75 -12.39 0.48
C SER A 214 -2.76 -11.84 1.92
N ILE A 215 -3.91 -11.77 2.54
CA ILE A 215 -4.15 -11.43 3.94
C ILE A 215 -3.45 -10.12 4.35
N GLY A 216 -2.39 -10.18 5.19
CA GLY A 216 -1.67 -9.00 5.67
C GLY A 216 -0.90 -8.24 4.57
N ALA A 217 -0.47 -8.94 3.52
CA ALA A 217 0.24 -8.33 2.38
C ALA A 217 -0.70 -7.69 1.34
N ALA A 218 -1.99 -7.99 1.37
CA ALA A 218 -2.96 -7.63 0.34
C ALA A 218 -3.02 -6.13 0.01
N SER A 219 -2.82 -5.26 0.98
CA SER A 219 -2.79 -3.82 0.72
C SER A 219 -1.45 -3.37 0.10
N GLY A 220 -0.37 -4.13 0.29
CA GLY A 220 0.88 -3.98 -0.48
C GLY A 220 0.69 -4.33 -1.96
N ASP A 221 0.00 -5.43 -2.25
CA ASP A 221 -0.35 -5.82 -3.63
C ASP A 221 -1.13 -4.71 -4.35
N GLN A 222 -2.06 -4.06 -3.64
CA GLN A 222 -2.82 -2.93 -4.17
C GLN A 222 -1.91 -1.75 -4.53
N LEU A 223 -0.93 -1.43 -3.69
CA LEU A 223 0.01 -0.35 -3.92
C LEU A 223 0.88 -0.64 -5.14
N ILE A 224 1.53 -1.80 -5.17
CA ILE A 224 2.42 -2.19 -6.28
C ILE A 224 1.66 -2.26 -7.61
N SER A 225 0.46 -2.85 -7.62
CA SER A 225 -0.41 -2.86 -8.80
C SER A 225 -0.75 -1.44 -9.29
N SER A 226 -0.96 -0.49 -8.37
CA SER A 226 -1.25 0.89 -8.73
C SER A 226 -0.04 1.61 -9.35
N LEU A 227 1.18 1.31 -8.89
CA LEU A 227 2.41 1.79 -9.54
C LEU A 227 2.54 1.21 -10.96
N GLY A 228 2.17 -0.07 -11.14
CA GLY A 228 2.13 -0.73 -12.45
C GLY A 228 1.18 -0.05 -13.44
N VAL A 229 0.04 0.49 -12.98
CA VAL A 229 -0.89 1.23 -13.86
C VAL A 229 -0.19 2.40 -14.57
N TRP A 230 0.65 3.14 -13.86
CA TRP A 230 1.39 4.26 -14.45
C TRP A 230 2.61 3.83 -15.27
N ASN A 231 3.22 2.70 -14.92
CA ASN A 231 4.35 2.17 -15.67
C ASN A 231 3.92 1.61 -17.03
N ASP A 232 2.82 0.85 -17.04
CA ASP A 232 2.37 0.10 -18.21
C ASP A 232 1.24 0.81 -18.97
N ASN A 233 0.70 1.89 -18.41
CA ASN A 233 -0.44 2.64 -18.95
C ASN A 233 -1.69 1.77 -19.17
N ILE A 234 -1.90 0.80 -18.28
CA ILE A 234 -3.05 -0.10 -18.29
C ILE A 234 -3.69 -0.12 -16.91
N LEU A 235 -4.97 0.23 -16.82
CA LEU A 235 -5.77 -0.04 -15.63
C LEU A 235 -6.42 -1.42 -15.75
N PRO A 236 -6.07 -2.38 -14.88
CA PRO A 236 -6.62 -3.73 -14.96
C PRO A 236 -8.13 -3.73 -14.79
N GLY A 237 -8.84 -4.40 -15.70
CA GLY A 237 -10.25 -4.75 -15.53
C GLY A 237 -10.41 -5.88 -14.50
N ILE A 238 -11.63 -6.32 -14.26
CA ILE A 238 -11.93 -7.44 -13.36
C ILE A 238 -12.20 -8.68 -14.20
N ALA A 239 -11.18 -9.33 -14.70
CA ALA A 239 -11.26 -10.36 -15.74
C ALA A 239 -12.01 -11.64 -15.31
N THR A 240 -12.19 -11.86 -14.02
CA THR A 240 -12.87 -13.04 -13.46
C THR A 240 -14.39 -12.95 -13.42
N ILE A 241 -14.97 -11.78 -13.73
CA ILE A 241 -16.43 -11.56 -13.68
C ILE A 241 -17.06 -11.63 -15.06
N ASP A 242 -18.31 -12.01 -15.10
CA ASP A 242 -19.18 -11.99 -16.29
C ASP A 242 -20.27 -10.91 -16.21
N HIS A 243 -20.62 -10.48 -15.01
CA HIS A 243 -21.58 -9.42 -14.74
C HIS A 243 -21.23 -8.69 -13.44
N ILE A 244 -21.82 -7.53 -13.22
CA ILE A 244 -21.81 -6.82 -11.94
C ILE A 244 -23.11 -7.20 -11.20
N ALA A 245 -22.99 -7.59 -9.93
CA ALA A 245 -24.15 -8.00 -9.14
C ALA A 245 -25.15 -6.82 -8.95
N ASP A 246 -26.44 -7.15 -8.89
CA ASP A 246 -27.51 -6.15 -8.85
C ASP A 246 -27.51 -5.27 -7.60
N ASP A 247 -26.95 -5.79 -6.49
CA ASP A 247 -26.83 -5.09 -5.21
C ASP A 247 -25.58 -4.18 -5.10
N VAL A 248 -24.82 -4.04 -6.18
CA VAL A 248 -23.65 -3.15 -6.25
C VAL A 248 -24.05 -1.72 -6.57
N HIS A 249 -23.66 -0.78 -5.73
CA HIS A 249 -23.85 0.66 -5.92
C HIS A 249 -22.84 1.19 -6.94
N ARG A 250 -23.29 1.55 -8.15
CA ARG A 250 -22.37 1.89 -9.26
C ARG A 250 -22.75 3.11 -10.10
N SER A 251 -23.68 3.95 -9.62
CA SER A 251 -24.11 5.12 -10.41
C SER A 251 -23.00 6.08 -10.79
N ASN A 252 -21.93 6.15 -9.98
CA ASN A 252 -20.75 6.99 -10.21
C ASN A 252 -19.47 6.17 -10.40
N LEU A 253 -19.54 4.84 -10.44
CA LEU A 253 -18.40 3.95 -10.57
C LEU A 253 -18.35 3.30 -11.95
N ARG A 254 -17.14 3.17 -12.47
CA ARG A 254 -16.84 2.39 -13.66
C ARG A 254 -16.18 1.07 -13.25
N LEU A 255 -16.99 0.03 -13.17
CA LEU A 255 -16.56 -1.36 -12.94
C LEU A 255 -16.60 -2.08 -14.28
N GLN A 256 -15.47 -2.61 -14.74
CA GLN A 256 -15.38 -3.22 -16.07
C GLN A 256 -14.55 -4.51 -16.03
N LYS A 257 -14.87 -5.40 -16.95
CA LYS A 257 -14.21 -6.70 -17.12
C LYS A 257 -12.87 -6.55 -17.87
N GLU A 258 -12.89 -5.77 -18.92
CA GLU A 258 -11.76 -5.57 -19.82
C GLU A 258 -10.76 -4.58 -19.22
N HIS A 259 -9.48 -4.75 -19.57
CA HIS A 259 -8.46 -3.76 -19.28
C HIS A 259 -8.78 -2.43 -19.96
N MET A 260 -8.39 -1.34 -19.33
CA MET A 260 -8.50 -0.01 -19.90
C MET A 260 -7.09 0.53 -20.20
N GLU A 261 -6.82 0.79 -21.47
CA GLU A 261 -5.65 1.59 -21.83
C GLU A 261 -5.82 3.00 -21.32
N VAL A 262 -4.77 3.55 -20.76
CA VAL A 262 -4.71 4.86 -20.12
C VAL A 262 -3.68 5.70 -20.85
N GLU A 263 -4.08 6.89 -21.31
CA GLU A 263 -3.14 7.82 -21.91
C GLU A 263 -2.05 8.20 -20.88
N PRO A 264 -0.77 8.14 -21.25
CA PRO A 264 0.33 8.49 -20.35
C PRO A 264 0.11 9.86 -19.71
N GLY A 265 0.23 9.94 -18.40
CA GLY A 265 0.04 11.17 -17.64
C GLY A 265 -1.41 11.66 -17.51
N SER A 266 -2.41 10.87 -17.91
CA SER A 266 -3.82 11.23 -17.73
C SER A 266 -4.36 10.93 -16.32
N LEU A 267 -3.74 10.00 -15.58
CA LEU A 267 -4.06 9.66 -14.20
C LEU A 267 -2.95 10.10 -13.25
N ASP A 268 -3.28 10.96 -12.30
CA ASP A 268 -2.34 11.50 -11.32
C ASP A 268 -2.43 10.80 -9.96
N VAL A 269 -3.60 10.27 -9.62
CA VAL A 269 -3.90 9.79 -8.27
C VAL A 269 -4.53 8.41 -8.29
N ALA A 270 -4.04 7.52 -7.44
CA ALA A 270 -4.73 6.30 -7.04
C ALA A 270 -5.24 6.44 -5.61
N ILE A 271 -6.52 6.18 -5.39
CA ILE A 271 -7.11 6.03 -4.06
C ILE A 271 -7.14 4.53 -3.75
N LEU A 272 -6.30 4.11 -2.84
CA LEU A 272 -6.21 2.71 -2.44
C LEU A 272 -7.06 2.50 -1.19
N ASN A 273 -7.89 1.47 -1.20
CA ASN A 273 -8.79 1.17 -0.09
C ASN A 273 -8.53 -0.24 0.46
N ALA A 274 -8.29 -0.36 1.76
CA ALA A 274 -8.14 -1.63 2.45
C ALA A 274 -9.00 -1.71 3.70
N LYS A 275 -9.58 -2.89 3.92
CA LYS A 275 -10.44 -3.20 5.07
C LYS A 275 -9.94 -4.50 5.72
N GLY A 276 -9.67 -4.44 7.00
CA GLY A 276 -9.25 -5.59 7.80
C GLY A 276 -10.34 -6.04 8.79
N PHE A 277 -10.44 -7.31 9.03
CA PHE A 277 -11.31 -7.85 10.08
C PHE A 277 -11.00 -7.19 11.43
N GLY A 278 -12.03 -7.05 12.28
CA GLY A 278 -11.91 -6.30 13.52
C GLY A 278 -12.26 -4.81 13.39
N GLY A 279 -12.51 -4.31 12.16
CA GLY A 279 -12.82 -2.90 11.92
C GLY A 279 -11.60 -2.04 11.62
N ASN A 280 -10.58 -2.64 11.08
CA ASN A 280 -9.35 -1.97 10.66
C ASN A 280 -9.53 -1.43 9.23
N ASN A 281 -9.58 -0.12 9.08
CA ASN A 281 -9.72 0.50 7.77
C ASN A 281 -8.52 1.38 7.48
N ALA A 282 -8.01 1.30 6.26
CA ALA A 282 -6.94 2.17 5.80
C ALA A 282 -7.17 2.57 4.35
N SER A 283 -6.97 3.85 4.03
CA SER A 283 -7.00 4.35 2.66
C SER A 283 -5.81 5.25 2.40
N VAL A 284 -5.25 5.14 1.20
CA VAL A 284 -4.04 5.86 0.78
C VAL A 284 -4.38 6.76 -0.40
N ALA A 285 -3.87 7.98 -0.37
CA ALA A 285 -3.75 8.83 -1.55
C ALA A 285 -2.32 8.66 -2.11
N LEU A 286 -2.20 7.92 -3.19
CA LEU A 286 -0.94 7.66 -3.88
C LEU A 286 -0.88 8.54 -5.14
N LEU A 287 0.26 9.20 -5.36
CA LEU A 287 0.50 10.09 -6.51
C LEU A 287 1.41 9.41 -7.52
N SER A 288 1.16 9.67 -8.80
CA SER A 288 1.97 9.14 -9.89
C SER A 288 3.43 9.65 -9.83
N SER A 289 4.34 8.93 -10.48
CA SER A 289 5.74 9.34 -10.63
C SER A 289 5.85 10.72 -11.28
N GLN A 290 5.13 10.94 -12.36
CA GLN A 290 5.15 12.20 -13.10
C GLN A 290 4.68 13.39 -12.25
N LEU A 291 3.57 13.24 -11.52
CA LEU A 291 3.09 14.29 -10.61
C LEU A 291 4.11 14.53 -9.48
N SER A 292 4.64 13.46 -8.90
CA SER A 292 5.64 13.53 -7.82
C SER A 292 6.91 14.26 -8.27
N GLU A 293 7.43 13.95 -9.46
CA GLU A 293 8.58 14.61 -10.05
C GLU A 293 8.32 16.11 -10.30
N ASN A 294 7.14 16.46 -10.82
CA ASN A 294 6.75 17.85 -11.02
C ASN A 294 6.68 18.63 -9.69
N MET A 295 6.15 18.01 -8.64
CA MET A 295 6.09 18.61 -7.31
C MET A 295 7.49 18.81 -6.71
N LEU A 296 8.37 17.83 -6.85
CA LEU A 296 9.75 17.91 -6.36
C LEU A 296 10.55 18.98 -7.12
N LYS A 297 10.40 19.04 -8.44
CA LYS A 297 11.00 20.11 -9.25
C LYS A 297 10.51 21.49 -8.79
N GLY A 298 9.20 21.64 -8.56
CA GLY A 298 8.61 22.88 -8.08
C GLY A 298 9.14 23.30 -6.69
N ARG A 299 9.32 22.34 -5.80
CA ARG A 299 9.81 22.58 -4.43
C ARG A 299 11.29 22.92 -4.37
N HIS A 300 12.15 22.17 -5.09
CA HIS A 300 13.61 22.25 -4.97
C HIS A 300 14.27 23.11 -6.04
N GLY A 301 13.52 23.50 -7.08
CA GLY A 301 13.99 24.35 -8.18
C GLY A 301 14.81 23.64 -9.25
N ASP A 302 14.99 24.32 -10.38
CA ASP A 302 15.62 23.73 -11.57
C ASP A 302 17.06 23.25 -11.35
N LYS A 303 17.86 23.97 -10.56
CA LYS A 303 19.27 23.60 -10.31
C LYS A 303 19.38 22.24 -9.59
N ALA A 304 18.59 22.05 -8.54
CA ALA A 304 18.57 20.79 -7.79
C ALA A 304 18.01 19.68 -8.67
N TRP A 305 16.99 19.98 -9.47
CA TRP A 305 16.38 19.04 -10.38
C TRP A 305 17.35 18.54 -11.47
N GLN A 306 18.13 19.43 -12.11
CA GLN A 306 19.12 19.03 -13.10
C GLN A 306 20.22 18.15 -12.50
N ALA A 307 20.67 18.48 -11.28
CA ALA A 307 21.66 17.65 -10.58
C ALA A 307 21.10 16.28 -10.22
N TYR A 308 19.81 16.18 -9.86
CA TYR A 308 19.11 14.93 -9.64
C TYR A 308 19.05 14.08 -10.92
N LEU A 309 18.68 14.64 -12.05
CA LEU A 309 18.56 13.90 -13.33
C LEU A 309 19.88 13.21 -13.70
N GLY A 310 21.03 13.89 -13.55
CA GLY A 310 22.32 13.29 -13.84
C GLY A 310 22.70 12.13 -12.88
N ARG A 311 22.29 12.22 -11.60
CA ARG A 311 22.48 11.13 -10.65
C ARG A 311 21.52 9.96 -10.90
N ARG A 312 20.26 10.27 -11.24
CA ARG A 312 19.24 9.26 -11.57
C ARG A 312 19.67 8.37 -12.72
N GLU A 313 20.23 8.95 -13.77
CA GLU A 313 20.74 8.20 -14.92
C GLU A 313 21.79 7.17 -14.50
N GLN A 314 22.70 7.56 -13.64
CA GLN A 314 23.72 6.64 -13.10
C GLN A 314 23.13 5.53 -12.23
N VAL A 315 22.15 5.86 -11.39
CA VAL A 315 21.44 4.87 -10.54
C VAL A 315 20.64 3.89 -11.39
N GLN A 316 19.95 4.38 -12.42
CA GLN A 316 19.20 3.52 -13.34
C GLN A 316 20.11 2.58 -14.11
N ALA A 317 21.25 3.07 -14.60
CA ALA A 317 22.24 2.23 -15.26
C ALA A 317 22.82 1.16 -14.33
N ALA A 318 23.12 1.51 -13.09
CA ALA A 318 23.60 0.55 -12.10
C ALA A 318 22.54 -0.49 -11.71
N ALA A 319 21.28 -0.08 -11.58
CA ALA A 319 20.18 -0.98 -11.28
C ALA A 319 19.92 -1.97 -12.44
N ALA A 320 19.94 -1.49 -13.68
CA ALA A 320 19.82 -2.35 -14.86
C ALA A 320 20.97 -3.37 -14.94
N ALA A 321 22.21 -2.93 -14.74
CA ALA A 321 23.36 -3.83 -14.74
C ALA A 321 23.31 -4.89 -13.62
N TYR A 322 22.77 -4.52 -12.45
CA TYR A 322 22.56 -5.48 -11.35
C TYR A 322 21.46 -6.50 -11.70
N ASP A 323 20.39 -6.05 -12.33
CA ASP A 323 19.25 -6.90 -12.72
C ASP A 323 19.66 -7.88 -13.82
N ASP A 324 20.41 -7.41 -14.82
CA ASP A 324 21.00 -8.26 -15.88
C ASP A 324 21.92 -9.33 -15.27
N ALA A 325 22.81 -8.93 -14.35
CA ALA A 325 23.69 -9.88 -13.66
C ALA A 325 22.93 -10.87 -12.77
N ALA A 326 21.81 -10.46 -12.17
CA ALA A 326 20.96 -11.35 -11.38
C ALA A 326 20.21 -12.38 -12.25
N CYS A 327 19.88 -12.03 -13.50
CA CYS A 327 19.29 -12.93 -14.47
C CYS A 327 20.30 -13.92 -15.06
N GLU A 328 21.56 -13.51 -15.10
CA GLU A 328 22.68 -14.34 -15.49
C GLU A 328 23.21 -15.18 -14.33
N THR A 329 23.52 -16.12 -14.06
CA THR A 329 24.05 -16.82 -12.88
C THR A 329 25.29 -16.14 -12.31
N GLY A 330 25.19 -15.44 -11.22
CA GLY A 330 26.39 -14.94 -10.53
C GLY A 330 26.32 -13.52 -9.97
N PHE A 331 25.13 -13.03 -9.63
CA PHE A 331 25.03 -11.76 -8.93
C PHE A 331 25.61 -11.82 -7.51
N ASN A 332 26.20 -10.73 -7.06
CA ASN A 332 26.77 -10.63 -5.73
C ASN A 332 25.64 -10.41 -4.68
N VAL A 333 25.63 -11.26 -3.67
CA VAL A 333 24.80 -11.02 -2.48
C VAL A 333 25.46 -9.91 -1.65
N HIS A 334 24.77 -8.79 -1.48
CA HIS A 334 25.30 -7.66 -0.70
C HIS A 334 25.47 -7.98 0.78
N TYR A 335 24.58 -8.81 1.33
CA TYR A 335 24.69 -9.25 2.70
C TYR A 335 25.67 -10.41 2.82
N GLN A 336 26.68 -10.24 3.65
CA GLN A 336 27.67 -11.27 3.98
C GLN A 336 27.58 -11.55 5.47
N PHE A 337 27.26 -12.79 5.81
CA PHE A 337 27.05 -13.21 7.19
C PHE A 337 28.35 -13.05 8.00
N GLY A 338 28.27 -12.32 9.13
CA GLY A 338 29.39 -12.11 10.02
C GLY A 338 30.36 -10.99 9.62
N GLU A 339 30.16 -10.32 8.48
CA GLU A 339 30.94 -9.15 8.09
C GLU A 339 30.32 -7.84 8.58
N ASN A 340 31.16 -6.87 8.89
CA ASN A 340 30.78 -5.54 9.37
C ASN A 340 29.87 -5.54 10.62
N VAL A 341 29.99 -6.57 11.44
CA VAL A 341 29.27 -6.66 12.72
C VAL A 341 29.84 -5.62 13.67
N LEU A 342 28.99 -4.78 14.21
CA LEU A 342 29.31 -3.83 15.28
C LEU A 342 29.01 -4.45 16.64
N ASP A 343 29.88 -4.22 17.63
CA ASP A 343 29.66 -4.64 19.01
C ASP A 343 29.89 -3.49 19.99
N GLY A 344 29.83 -3.77 21.30
CA GLY A 344 29.99 -2.77 22.34
C GLY A 344 31.38 -2.07 22.32
N GLY A 345 32.41 -2.70 21.74
CA GLY A 345 33.73 -2.12 21.57
C GLY A 345 33.83 -1.08 20.45
N ASP A 346 32.85 -1.06 19.55
CA ASP A 346 32.75 -0.10 18.46
C ASP A 346 31.94 1.15 18.84
N LEU A 347 31.51 1.26 20.11
CA LEU A 347 30.70 2.36 20.63
C LEU A 347 31.51 3.30 21.51
N ASP A 348 31.39 4.62 21.30
CA ASP A 348 31.83 5.69 22.18
C ASP A 348 30.63 6.23 22.97
N LEU A 349 30.50 5.76 24.22
CA LEU A 349 29.37 6.09 25.09
C LEU A 349 29.70 7.31 25.95
N THR A 350 28.97 8.37 25.77
CA THR A 350 29.02 9.58 26.58
C THR A 350 27.66 9.94 27.15
N ARG A 351 27.60 10.84 28.12
CA ARG A 351 26.33 11.30 28.69
C ARG A 351 25.46 12.04 27.67
N SER A 352 26.04 12.68 26.67
CA SER A 352 25.31 13.49 25.67
C SER A 352 25.11 12.76 24.36
N GLY A 353 25.76 11.60 24.14
CA GLY A 353 25.60 10.89 22.88
C GLY A 353 26.34 9.57 22.79
N ILE A 354 26.01 8.81 21.76
CA ILE A 354 26.66 7.54 21.43
C ILE A 354 27.30 7.69 20.06
N GLY A 355 28.64 7.62 20.02
CA GLY A 355 29.40 7.46 18.78
C GLY A 355 29.40 6.00 18.33
N ILE A 356 29.24 5.76 17.05
CA ILE A 356 29.31 4.44 16.45
C ILE A 356 30.42 4.44 15.41
N LYS A 357 31.31 3.49 15.48
CA LYS A 357 32.42 3.37 14.56
C LYS A 357 31.96 3.35 13.10
N GLY A 358 32.58 4.22 12.30
CA GLY A 358 32.21 4.39 10.89
C GLY A 358 31.02 5.32 10.63
N TRP A 359 30.35 5.84 11.65
CA TRP A 359 29.27 6.81 11.50
C TRP A 359 29.79 8.23 11.60
N ALA A 360 29.32 9.10 10.73
CA ALA A 360 29.72 10.52 10.71
C ALA A 360 29.15 11.32 11.89
N GLU A 361 27.99 10.94 12.38
CA GLU A 361 27.28 11.66 13.45
C GLU A 361 27.02 10.74 14.65
N LYS A 362 27.03 11.34 15.84
CA LYS A 362 26.67 10.63 17.06
C LYS A 362 25.15 10.59 17.24
N VAL A 363 24.66 9.53 17.85
CA VAL A 363 23.28 9.46 18.33
C VAL A 363 23.16 10.35 19.55
N ALA A 364 22.39 11.43 19.48
CA ALA A 364 22.19 12.37 20.59
C ALA A 364 21.40 11.73 21.74
N LEU A 365 21.83 11.97 22.97
CA LEU A 365 21.12 11.58 24.20
C LEU A 365 20.56 12.79 24.96
N ASP A 366 20.76 14.01 24.45
CA ASP A 366 20.19 15.23 25.01
C ASP A 366 18.76 15.39 24.47
N PHE A 367 17.81 14.98 25.29
CA PHE A 367 16.38 15.09 24.95
C PHE A 367 15.78 16.35 25.57
N GLU A 368 15.21 17.21 24.74
CA GLU A 368 14.29 18.25 25.22
C GLU A 368 12.96 17.59 25.62
N SER A 369 12.68 17.58 26.91
CA SER A 369 11.41 17.04 27.41
C SER A 369 10.32 18.10 27.35
N PRO A 370 9.17 17.85 26.69
CA PRO A 370 8.02 18.75 26.76
C PRO A 370 7.45 18.88 28.19
N TYR A 371 7.86 17.99 29.08
CA TYR A 371 7.42 17.97 30.49
C TYR A 371 8.42 18.65 31.44
N ALA A 372 9.53 19.19 30.94
CA ALA A 372 10.54 19.81 31.79
C ALA A 372 9.97 20.94 32.67
N SER A 373 9.04 21.73 32.13
CA SER A 373 8.35 22.80 32.86
C SER A 373 7.31 22.32 33.90
N TRP A 374 6.96 21.01 33.83
CA TRP A 374 5.96 20.45 34.79
C TRP A 374 6.65 19.90 36.05
N ARG A 375 7.97 19.80 36.02
CA ARG A 375 8.73 19.34 37.18
C ARG A 375 8.63 20.38 38.28
N GLN A 376 7.95 20.05 39.40
CA GLN A 376 8.10 20.82 40.64
C GLN A 376 9.57 20.68 41.10
N ALA A 377 10.16 21.78 41.55
CA ALA A 377 11.49 21.73 42.13
C ALA A 377 11.48 20.70 43.27
N ILE A 378 12.21 19.61 43.10
CA ILE A 378 12.50 18.69 44.18
C ILE A 378 13.70 19.31 44.88
N GLU A 379 13.44 20.01 46.00
CA GLU A 379 14.46 20.46 46.94
C GLU A 379 15.01 19.27 47.75
#